data_f5f9e41d5ccc0f7d7c7b4b59c084bbcc
#
_entry.id   f5f9e41d5ccc0f7d7c7b4b59c084bbcc
#
_cell.length_a   1.000
_cell.length_b   1.000
_cell.length_c   1.000
_cell.angle_alpha   90.00
_cell.angle_beta   90.00
_cell.angle_gamma   90.00
#
_symmetry.space_group_name_H-M   'P 1'
#
loop_
_entity.id
_entity.type
_entity.pdbx_description
1 polymer ?
#
loop_
_entity_poly.entity_id
_entity_poly.type
_entity_poly.pdbx_seq_one_letter_code
_entity_poly.pdbx_strand_id
1 'polypeptide(L)'
;KKEVEEKINFHHELLRNKLLNDKLKKERIDITLPGRPINQGGVHPISKTMDEIISILGTLDFNVEEGPHIEDDYYNFTALNIPEYHPARQDHDTFYMNGSKKKKLLRTHTSPIQIRVMKEKKPPIKIIAPGNTYRCDDDATHSPMFHQIEGLVIDKNISMANLKWTIKELLTAFFNVKELPMRFRPSYFPFTEPSAEVDIGCSVDSGKLIIGKGKDWLEVLGCGMVNPKVFDNCNINTEVYNGFAFGLGVERFAMLKYGITDL
;
A
#
# COMPACT_ATOMS: atom_id res chain seq x y z
N LYS A 1 -41.07 -31.76 71.20
CA LYS A 1 -40.05 -30.82 70.66
C LYS A 1 -39.39 -31.35 69.38
N LYS A 2 -38.87 -32.59 69.41
CA LYS A 2 -38.26 -33.22 68.20
C LYS A 2 -39.20 -33.27 66.96
N GLU A 3 -40.43 -33.69 67.16
CA GLU A 3 -41.41 -33.80 66.07
C GLU A 3 -41.78 -32.47 65.42
N VAL A 4 -41.76 -31.36 66.18
CA VAL A 4 -42.00 -30.01 65.70
C VAL A 4 -40.76 -29.52 64.89
N GLU A 5 -39.55 -29.81 65.37
CA GLU A 5 -38.31 -29.49 64.66
C GLU A 5 -38.20 -30.26 63.32
N GLU A 6 -38.56 -31.52 63.29
CA GLU A 6 -38.62 -32.33 62.05
C GLU A 6 -39.60 -31.80 61.04
N LYS A 7 -40.80 -31.38 61.47
CA LYS A 7 -41.82 -30.78 60.59
C LYS A 7 -41.34 -29.38 60.05
N ILE A 8 -40.72 -28.57 60.89
CA ILE A 8 -40.18 -27.27 60.46
C ILE A 8 -39.07 -27.47 59.39
N ASN A 9 -38.12 -28.35 59.64
CA ASN A 9 -37.05 -28.66 58.70
C ASN A 9 -37.59 -29.21 57.35
N PHE A 10 -38.55 -30.10 57.40
CA PHE A 10 -39.21 -30.63 56.22
C PHE A 10 -39.86 -29.52 55.39
N HIS A 11 -40.62 -28.63 56.02
CA HIS A 11 -41.29 -27.53 55.33
C HIS A 11 -40.26 -26.50 54.81
N HIS A 12 -39.19 -26.28 55.53
CA HIS A 12 -38.10 -25.39 55.10
C HIS A 12 -37.43 -25.92 53.83
N GLU A 13 -37.10 -27.20 53.77
CA GLU A 13 -36.54 -27.84 52.58
C GLU A 13 -37.49 -27.78 51.39
N LEU A 14 -38.76 -28.02 51.62
CA LEU A 14 -39.80 -28.00 50.60
C LEU A 14 -39.96 -26.59 49.98
N LEU A 15 -39.96 -25.56 50.81
CA LEU A 15 -40.00 -24.16 50.37
C LEU A 15 -38.72 -23.75 49.64
N ARG A 16 -37.57 -24.19 50.14
CA ARG A 16 -36.26 -23.94 49.51
C ARG A 16 -36.19 -24.54 48.10
N ASN A 17 -36.60 -25.81 47.96
CA ASN A 17 -36.63 -26.49 46.68
C ASN A 17 -37.65 -25.86 45.71
N LYS A 18 -38.78 -25.36 46.19
CA LYS A 18 -39.75 -24.64 45.38
C LYS A 18 -39.17 -23.31 44.88
N LEU A 19 -38.55 -22.52 45.74
CA LEU A 19 -37.89 -21.27 45.38
C LEU A 19 -36.75 -21.50 44.36
N LEU A 20 -35.95 -22.56 44.56
CA LEU A 20 -34.88 -22.90 43.64
C LEU A 20 -35.45 -23.30 42.26
N ASN A 21 -36.48 -24.11 42.20
CA ASN A 21 -37.10 -24.49 40.94
C ASN A 21 -37.76 -23.32 40.23
N ASP A 22 -38.38 -22.38 40.94
CA ASP A 22 -38.95 -21.19 40.37
C ASP A 22 -37.86 -20.23 39.85
N LYS A 23 -36.72 -20.17 40.53
CA LYS A 23 -35.53 -19.41 40.07
C LYS A 23 -34.95 -20.05 38.80
N LEU A 24 -34.73 -21.38 38.79
CA LEU A 24 -34.19 -22.10 37.64
C LEU A 24 -35.11 -21.96 36.41
N LYS A 25 -36.43 -21.94 36.60
CA LYS A 25 -37.38 -21.69 35.49
C LYS A 25 -37.24 -20.29 34.91
N LYS A 26 -37.04 -19.28 35.78
CA LYS A 26 -36.88 -17.90 35.33
C LYS A 26 -35.51 -17.61 34.68
N GLU A 27 -34.47 -18.32 35.12
CA GLU A 27 -33.11 -18.21 34.61
C GLU A 27 -32.82 -19.19 33.47
N ARG A 28 -33.81 -19.91 32.96
CA ARG A 28 -33.63 -20.82 31.85
C ARG A 28 -33.19 -20.06 30.59
N ILE A 29 -31.98 -20.33 30.17
CA ILE A 29 -31.43 -19.80 28.92
C ILE A 29 -31.62 -20.84 27.83
N ASP A 30 -32.13 -20.43 26.68
CA ASP A 30 -32.18 -21.27 25.51
C ASP A 30 -30.77 -21.42 24.91
N ILE A 31 -30.15 -22.57 25.15
CA ILE A 31 -28.79 -22.90 24.68
C ILE A 31 -28.75 -23.20 23.17
N THR A 32 -29.90 -23.30 22.50
CA THR A 32 -29.97 -23.49 21.04
C THR A 32 -29.86 -22.15 20.28
N LEU A 33 -30.03 -21.03 20.99
CA LEU A 33 -29.82 -19.73 20.40
C LEU A 33 -28.32 -19.52 20.09
N PRO A 34 -28.01 -18.92 18.93
CA PRO A 34 -26.62 -18.58 18.62
C PRO A 34 -26.05 -17.64 19.69
N GLY A 35 -24.78 -17.85 20.04
CA GLY A 35 -24.06 -16.98 20.96
C GLY A 35 -24.04 -15.52 20.49
N ARG A 36 -23.56 -14.58 21.31
CA ARG A 36 -23.40 -13.19 20.87
C ARG A 36 -22.56 -13.19 19.59
N PRO A 37 -23.01 -12.46 18.53
CA PRO A 37 -22.22 -12.36 17.32
C PRO A 37 -20.84 -11.75 17.67
N ILE A 38 -19.79 -12.48 17.36
CA ILE A 38 -18.44 -11.94 17.41
C ILE A 38 -18.35 -11.03 16.17
N ASN A 39 -18.16 -9.74 16.38
CA ASN A 39 -17.86 -8.82 15.28
C ASN A 39 -16.56 -9.31 14.64
N GLN A 40 -16.66 -9.86 13.44
CA GLN A 40 -15.49 -10.17 12.64
C GLN A 40 -14.88 -8.83 12.22
N GLY A 41 -13.64 -8.61 12.59
CA GLY A 41 -12.87 -7.45 12.11
C GLY A 41 -12.72 -7.53 10.58
N GLY A 42 -12.62 -6.37 9.93
CA GLY A 42 -12.30 -6.25 8.51
C GLY A 42 -10.84 -5.81 8.32
N VAL A 43 -10.21 -6.25 7.23
CA VAL A 43 -8.91 -5.71 6.80
C VAL A 43 -9.12 -4.31 6.23
N HIS A 44 -8.26 -3.36 6.63
CA HIS A 44 -8.34 -1.98 6.14
C HIS A 44 -8.21 -1.92 4.61
N PRO A 45 -8.97 -1.07 3.89
CA PRO A 45 -8.91 -0.98 2.42
C PRO A 45 -7.51 -0.78 1.87
N ILE A 46 -6.67 0.04 2.50
CA ILE A 46 -5.27 0.27 2.10
C ILE A 46 -4.46 -1.03 2.18
N SER A 47 -4.53 -1.75 3.30
CA SER A 47 -3.81 -3.03 3.46
C SER A 47 -4.27 -4.05 2.41
N LYS A 48 -5.57 -4.16 2.19
CA LYS A 48 -6.13 -5.06 1.17
C LYS A 48 -5.68 -4.68 -0.24
N THR A 49 -5.61 -3.39 -0.55
CA THR A 49 -5.13 -2.89 -1.85
C THR A 49 -3.64 -3.20 -2.03
N MET A 50 -2.85 -2.97 -0.98
CA MET A 50 -1.41 -3.26 -0.99
C MET A 50 -1.15 -4.75 -1.21
N ASP A 51 -1.80 -5.62 -0.44
CA ASP A 51 -1.67 -7.08 -0.56
C ASP A 51 -2.06 -7.58 -1.96
N GLU A 52 -3.10 -7.01 -2.55
CA GLU A 52 -3.55 -7.37 -3.89
C GLU A 52 -2.53 -6.96 -4.97
N ILE A 53 -2.00 -5.72 -4.90
CA ILE A 53 -0.97 -5.25 -5.84
C ILE A 53 0.30 -6.11 -5.72
N ILE A 54 0.73 -6.41 -4.49
CA ILE A 54 1.89 -7.29 -4.23
C ILE A 54 1.63 -8.68 -4.81
N SER A 55 0.44 -9.23 -4.62
CA SER A 55 0.07 -10.55 -5.16
C SER A 55 0.11 -10.57 -6.69
N ILE A 56 -0.45 -9.55 -7.35
CA ILE A 56 -0.43 -9.43 -8.81
C ILE A 56 1.01 -9.34 -9.33
N LEU A 57 1.84 -8.46 -8.75
CA LEU A 57 3.23 -8.31 -9.15
C LEU A 57 4.07 -9.55 -8.82
N GLY A 58 3.73 -10.28 -7.75
CA GLY A 58 4.30 -11.59 -7.43
C GLY A 58 4.06 -12.62 -8.54
N THR A 59 2.90 -12.61 -9.21
CA THR A 59 2.65 -13.50 -10.39
C THR A 59 3.50 -13.14 -11.60
N LEU A 60 4.06 -11.94 -11.62
CA LEU A 60 5.01 -11.47 -12.63
C LEU A 60 6.48 -11.60 -12.15
N ASP A 61 6.76 -12.46 -11.16
CA ASP A 61 8.09 -12.73 -10.58
C ASP A 61 8.78 -11.51 -9.94
N PHE A 62 8.03 -10.54 -9.43
CA PHE A 62 8.62 -9.49 -8.60
C PHE A 62 8.83 -9.97 -7.16
N ASN A 63 10.02 -9.72 -6.61
CA ASN A 63 10.34 -9.97 -5.22
C ASN A 63 10.06 -8.72 -4.38
N VAL A 64 9.55 -8.91 -3.17
CA VAL A 64 9.32 -7.81 -2.22
C VAL A 64 10.63 -7.48 -1.51
N GLU A 65 10.98 -6.20 -1.48
CA GLU A 65 12.13 -5.68 -0.73
C GLU A 65 11.67 -4.56 0.20
N GLU A 66 12.21 -4.54 1.40
CA GLU A 66 11.89 -3.56 2.43
C GLU A 66 13.11 -2.73 2.81
N GLY A 67 12.87 -1.59 3.44
CA GLY A 67 13.94 -0.70 3.89
C GLY A 67 13.50 0.28 4.97
N PRO A 68 14.45 1.03 5.54
CA PRO A 68 14.19 1.92 6.67
C PRO A 68 13.28 3.09 6.30
N HIS A 69 12.43 3.52 7.25
CA HIS A 69 11.63 4.73 7.13
C HIS A 69 12.45 6.00 7.32
N ILE A 70 13.44 5.95 8.23
CA ILE A 70 14.40 7.04 8.43
C ILE A 70 15.59 6.78 7.54
N GLU A 71 15.81 7.67 6.57
CA GLU A 71 16.78 7.48 5.51
C GLU A 71 17.86 8.58 5.54
N ASP A 72 18.99 8.29 4.92
CA ASP A 72 20.01 9.29 4.66
C ASP A 72 19.65 10.08 3.39
N ASP A 73 19.93 11.39 3.40
CA ASP A 73 19.72 12.30 2.26
C ASP A 73 20.35 11.76 0.95
N TYR A 74 21.48 11.07 1.06
CA TYR A 74 22.13 10.43 -0.07
C TYR A 74 21.23 9.41 -0.79
N TYR A 75 20.61 8.48 -0.05
CA TYR A 75 19.76 7.44 -0.63
C TYR A 75 18.43 7.99 -1.12
N ASN A 76 17.87 8.98 -0.39
CA ASN A 76 16.56 9.53 -0.73
C ASN A 76 16.62 10.50 -1.93
N PHE A 77 17.76 11.15 -2.17
CA PHE A 77 17.89 12.18 -3.19
C PHE A 77 19.12 12.03 -4.10
N THR A 78 20.31 12.11 -3.55
CA THR A 78 21.54 12.23 -4.34
C THR A 78 21.76 11.03 -5.25
N ALA A 79 21.62 9.82 -4.74
CA ALA A 79 21.77 8.58 -5.51
C ALA A 79 20.71 8.42 -6.60
N LEU A 80 19.56 9.08 -6.45
CA LEU A 80 18.45 9.12 -7.41
C LEU A 80 18.55 10.30 -8.40
N ASN A 81 19.74 10.90 -8.52
CA ASN A 81 19.96 12.05 -9.42
C ASN A 81 19.09 13.27 -9.11
N ILE A 82 18.62 13.42 -7.87
CA ILE A 82 17.89 14.61 -7.41
C ILE A 82 18.91 15.64 -6.91
N PRO A 83 19.07 16.80 -7.58
CA PRO A 83 20.09 17.78 -7.23
C PRO A 83 19.78 18.50 -5.91
N GLU A 84 20.82 19.12 -5.29
CA GLU A 84 20.70 19.79 -3.99
C GLU A 84 19.68 20.94 -3.98
N TYR A 85 19.54 21.64 -5.10
CA TYR A 85 18.61 22.77 -5.27
C TYR A 85 17.18 22.34 -5.65
N HIS A 86 16.89 21.05 -5.70
CA HIS A 86 15.55 20.57 -6.07
C HIS A 86 14.53 20.92 -4.98
N PRO A 87 13.34 21.45 -5.33
CA PRO A 87 12.32 21.85 -4.35
C PRO A 87 11.97 20.76 -3.33
N ALA A 88 11.84 19.52 -3.75
CA ALA A 88 11.53 18.39 -2.88
C ALA A 88 12.54 18.14 -1.73
N ARG A 89 13.73 18.76 -1.76
CA ARG A 89 14.74 18.71 -0.69
C ARG A 89 14.61 19.83 0.33
N GLN A 90 13.64 20.72 0.18
CA GLN A 90 13.43 21.82 1.10
C GLN A 90 12.67 21.36 2.36
N ASP A 91 12.92 22.06 3.47
CA ASP A 91 12.35 21.69 4.78
C ASP A 91 10.82 21.79 4.82
N HIS A 92 10.19 22.50 3.88
CA HIS A 92 8.74 22.60 3.77
C HIS A 92 8.10 21.42 3.03
N ASP A 93 8.91 20.62 2.30
CA ASP A 93 8.41 19.43 1.57
C ASP A 93 8.86 18.13 2.22
N THR A 94 9.95 18.14 3.01
CA THR A 94 10.58 16.93 3.58
C THR A 94 10.76 17.05 5.09
N PHE A 95 10.36 16.01 5.82
CA PHE A 95 10.58 15.91 7.26
C PHE A 95 12.02 15.52 7.58
N TYR A 96 12.84 16.48 7.98
CA TYR A 96 14.22 16.27 8.44
C TYR A 96 14.27 16.00 9.94
N MET A 97 15.18 15.11 10.36
CA MET A 97 15.38 14.77 11.76
C MET A 97 16.34 15.76 12.43
N ASN A 98 15.89 16.39 13.52
CA ASN A 98 16.70 17.30 14.30
C ASN A 98 17.85 16.58 15.04
N GLY A 99 19.01 17.24 15.17
CA GLY A 99 20.12 16.78 16.00
C GLY A 99 21.00 15.68 15.41
N SER A 100 20.79 15.26 14.20
CA SER A 100 21.63 14.29 13.49
C SER A 100 22.88 14.98 12.89
N LYS A 101 24.08 14.41 13.11
CA LYS A 101 25.32 14.87 12.43
C LYS A 101 25.29 14.65 10.92
N LYS A 102 24.48 13.70 10.44
CA LYS A 102 24.17 13.46 9.03
C LYS A 102 22.74 13.87 8.80
N LYS A 103 22.46 14.47 7.65
CA LYS A 103 21.12 14.88 7.24
C LYS A 103 20.25 13.62 7.09
N LYS A 104 19.46 13.29 8.11
CA LYS A 104 18.49 12.21 8.10
C LYS A 104 17.09 12.74 7.95
N LEU A 105 16.23 12.00 7.28
CA LEU A 105 14.87 12.41 6.98
C LEU A 105 13.91 11.20 7.01
N LEU A 106 12.62 11.47 7.08
CA LEU A 106 11.61 10.48 6.76
C LEU A 106 11.52 10.36 5.23
N ARG A 107 11.65 9.14 4.68
CA ARG A 107 11.69 8.92 3.23
C ARG A 107 10.47 9.48 2.54
N THR A 108 10.67 10.23 1.45
CA THR A 108 9.60 10.88 0.68
C THR A 108 9.00 9.98 -0.41
N HIS A 109 9.63 8.85 -0.65
CA HIS A 109 9.24 7.78 -1.58
C HIS A 109 9.96 6.49 -1.18
N THR A 110 9.62 5.35 -1.81
CA THR A 110 10.25 4.07 -1.52
C THR A 110 11.48 3.78 -2.39
N SER A 111 11.85 4.67 -3.31
CA SER A 111 13.04 4.54 -4.19
C SER A 111 14.38 4.33 -3.48
N PRO A 112 14.62 4.80 -2.23
CA PRO A 112 15.85 4.46 -1.50
C PRO A 112 16.11 2.96 -1.40
N ILE A 113 15.05 2.15 -1.33
CA ILE A 113 15.14 0.69 -1.29
C ILE A 113 15.75 0.18 -2.60
N GLN A 114 15.35 0.74 -3.75
CA GLN A 114 15.91 0.39 -5.06
C GLN A 114 17.42 0.65 -5.10
N ILE A 115 17.88 1.79 -4.58
CA ILE A 115 19.31 2.12 -4.48
C ILE A 115 20.06 1.12 -3.60
N ARG A 116 19.50 0.74 -2.46
CA ARG A 116 20.08 -0.24 -1.55
C ARG A 116 20.25 -1.60 -2.24
N VAL A 117 19.17 -2.07 -2.88
CA VAL A 117 19.21 -3.36 -3.61
C VAL A 117 20.21 -3.32 -4.76
N MET A 118 20.27 -2.25 -5.56
CA MET A 118 21.25 -2.10 -6.64
C MET A 118 22.70 -2.08 -6.16
N LYS A 119 22.96 -1.63 -4.93
CA LYS A 119 24.31 -1.66 -4.33
C LYS A 119 24.67 -3.02 -3.74
N GLU A 120 23.70 -3.81 -3.31
CA GLU A 120 23.90 -5.10 -2.65
C GLU A 120 23.84 -6.28 -3.63
N LYS A 121 22.96 -6.19 -4.64
CA LYS A 121 22.68 -7.27 -5.59
C LYS A 121 23.16 -6.91 -7.00
N LYS A 122 23.61 -7.92 -7.73
CA LYS A 122 23.93 -7.78 -9.15
C LYS A 122 22.71 -8.08 -10.01
N PRO A 123 22.54 -7.40 -11.17
CA PRO A 123 21.51 -7.77 -12.12
C PRO A 123 21.62 -9.24 -12.58
N PRO A 124 20.49 -9.93 -12.88
CA PRO A 124 19.17 -9.34 -13.03
C PRO A 124 18.49 -9.01 -11.69
N ILE A 125 17.77 -7.87 -11.63
CA ILE A 125 17.02 -7.41 -10.47
C ILE A 125 15.56 -7.19 -10.88
N LYS A 126 14.63 -7.73 -10.11
CA LYS A 126 13.19 -7.54 -10.33
C LYS A 126 12.48 -7.50 -8.99
N ILE A 127 12.19 -6.30 -8.53
CA ILE A 127 11.71 -6.05 -7.17
C ILE A 127 10.56 -5.07 -7.14
N ILE A 128 9.76 -5.16 -6.06
CA ILE A 128 8.85 -4.11 -5.62
C ILE A 128 9.22 -3.69 -4.20
N ALA A 129 9.05 -2.42 -3.92
CA ALA A 129 9.30 -1.78 -2.64
C ALA A 129 8.02 -1.15 -2.10
N PRO A 130 7.16 -1.92 -1.39
CA PRO A 130 5.99 -1.38 -0.71
C PRO A 130 6.39 -0.69 0.59
N GLY A 131 5.66 0.35 0.97
CA GLY A 131 5.85 0.97 2.28
C GLY A 131 5.30 2.37 2.43
N ASN A 132 5.39 2.86 3.66
CA ASN A 132 4.97 4.21 4.02
C ASN A 132 5.99 5.24 3.53
N THR A 133 5.48 6.38 3.12
CA THR A 133 6.23 7.55 2.68
C THR A 133 5.69 8.80 3.36
N TYR A 134 6.50 9.86 3.45
CA TYR A 134 6.22 11.02 4.26
C TYR A 134 6.55 12.30 3.50
N ARG A 135 5.59 13.23 3.45
CA ARG A 135 5.77 14.57 2.84
C ARG A 135 5.08 15.60 3.71
N CYS A 136 5.58 16.84 3.70
CA CYS A 136 4.98 17.91 4.48
C CYS A 136 3.69 18.48 3.85
N ASP A 137 3.07 17.74 2.94
CA ASP A 137 1.79 18.10 2.34
C ASP A 137 0.63 17.72 3.25
N ASP A 138 -0.27 18.64 3.52
CA ASP A 138 -1.47 18.42 4.32
C ASP A 138 -2.63 19.26 3.75
N ASP A 139 -3.38 18.68 2.81
CA ASP A 139 -4.56 19.30 2.22
C ASP A 139 -5.69 18.25 2.04
N ALA A 140 -6.80 18.65 1.43
CA ALA A 140 -7.97 17.77 1.23
C ALA A 140 -7.68 16.50 0.39
N THR A 141 -6.54 16.45 -0.31
CA THR A 141 -6.16 15.36 -1.21
C THR A 141 -4.83 14.70 -0.87
N HIS A 142 -4.11 15.26 0.12
CA HIS A 142 -2.78 14.79 0.52
C HIS A 142 -2.72 14.59 2.03
N SER A 143 -2.18 13.44 2.44
CA SER A 143 -1.87 13.13 3.84
C SER A 143 -0.35 13.21 4.04
N PRO A 144 0.12 13.71 5.21
CA PRO A 144 1.55 13.73 5.53
C PRO A 144 2.22 12.36 5.52
N MET A 145 1.45 11.30 5.68
CA MET A 145 1.87 9.91 5.56
C MET A 145 0.93 9.19 4.59
N PHE A 146 1.50 8.54 3.58
CA PHE A 146 0.76 7.73 2.62
C PHE A 146 1.58 6.49 2.23
N HIS A 147 0.94 5.54 1.53
CA HIS A 147 1.55 4.29 1.13
C HIS A 147 1.92 4.33 -0.36
N GLN A 148 3.09 3.81 -0.66
CA GLN A 148 3.59 3.73 -2.03
C GLN A 148 4.10 2.33 -2.33
N ILE A 149 3.95 1.90 -3.57
CA ILE A 149 4.63 0.73 -4.11
C ILE A 149 5.43 1.19 -5.32
N GLU A 150 6.73 0.96 -5.29
CA GLU A 150 7.60 1.19 -6.44
C GLU A 150 8.15 -0.13 -6.97
N GLY A 151 8.23 -0.25 -8.29
CA GLY A 151 8.80 -1.41 -8.96
C GLY A 151 10.08 -1.05 -9.70
N LEU A 152 11.05 -1.96 -9.71
CA LEU A 152 12.30 -1.84 -10.44
C LEU A 152 12.61 -3.15 -11.16
N VAL A 153 12.94 -3.04 -12.44
CA VAL A 153 13.47 -4.15 -13.23
C VAL A 153 14.78 -3.73 -13.88
N ILE A 154 15.81 -4.51 -13.70
CA ILE A 154 17.13 -4.31 -14.34
C ILE A 154 17.58 -5.64 -14.94
N ASP A 155 17.76 -5.66 -16.24
CA ASP A 155 18.31 -6.82 -16.96
C ASP A 155 18.91 -6.38 -18.29
N LYS A 156 19.39 -7.33 -19.07
CA LYS A 156 19.81 -7.11 -20.46
C LYS A 156 18.59 -6.91 -21.35
N ASN A 157 18.70 -6.01 -22.32
CA ASN A 157 17.67 -5.77 -23.34
C ASN A 157 16.29 -5.33 -22.82
N ILE A 158 16.23 -4.72 -21.65
CA ILE A 158 15.01 -4.11 -21.12
C ILE A 158 14.66 -2.86 -21.93
N SER A 159 13.38 -2.67 -22.22
CA SER A 159 12.87 -1.58 -23.04
C SER A 159 11.59 -0.98 -22.47
N MET A 160 11.22 0.19 -23.00
CA MET A 160 9.93 0.83 -22.71
C MET A 160 8.72 -0.08 -23.04
N ALA A 161 8.87 -1.02 -23.98
CA ALA A 161 7.81 -2.00 -24.29
C ALA A 161 7.58 -2.97 -23.13
N ASN A 162 8.65 -3.42 -22.45
CA ASN A 162 8.54 -4.25 -21.26
C ASN A 162 7.86 -3.51 -20.11
N LEU A 163 8.22 -2.23 -19.88
CA LEU A 163 7.56 -1.38 -18.91
C LEU A 163 6.07 -1.24 -19.19
N LYS A 164 5.70 -0.89 -20.43
CA LYS A 164 4.30 -0.74 -20.83
C LYS A 164 3.51 -2.04 -20.65
N TRP A 165 4.09 -3.17 -20.98
CA TRP A 165 3.47 -4.47 -20.77
C TRP A 165 3.25 -4.76 -19.27
N THR A 166 4.28 -4.56 -18.43
CA THR A 166 4.17 -4.78 -16.98
C THR A 166 3.06 -3.94 -16.36
N ILE A 167 3.00 -2.64 -16.71
CA ILE A 167 1.95 -1.74 -16.22
C ILE A 167 0.56 -2.18 -16.72
N LYS A 168 0.45 -2.61 -17.97
CA LYS A 168 -0.80 -3.10 -18.53
C LYS A 168 -1.30 -4.33 -17.76
N GLU A 169 -0.45 -5.31 -17.54
CA GLU A 169 -0.81 -6.52 -16.78
C GLU A 169 -1.25 -6.18 -15.34
N LEU A 170 -0.49 -5.31 -14.66
CA LEU A 170 -0.84 -4.86 -13.32
C LEU A 170 -2.23 -4.21 -13.29
N LEU A 171 -2.46 -3.20 -14.14
CA LEU A 171 -3.68 -2.40 -14.10
C LEU A 171 -4.92 -3.18 -14.55
N THR A 172 -4.80 -4.03 -15.58
CA THR A 172 -5.91 -4.88 -16.05
C THR A 172 -6.31 -5.92 -15.01
N ALA A 173 -5.33 -6.53 -14.34
CA ALA A 173 -5.58 -7.48 -13.26
C ALA A 173 -6.21 -6.78 -12.04
N PHE A 174 -5.64 -5.66 -11.60
CA PHE A 174 -6.11 -4.94 -10.41
C PHE A 174 -7.54 -4.42 -10.54
N PHE A 175 -7.89 -3.82 -11.69
CA PHE A 175 -9.24 -3.31 -11.96
C PHE A 175 -10.20 -4.38 -12.48
N ASN A 176 -9.70 -5.61 -12.71
CA ASN A 176 -10.48 -6.73 -13.24
C ASN A 176 -11.24 -6.38 -14.53
N VAL A 177 -10.54 -5.77 -15.49
CA VAL A 177 -11.08 -5.38 -16.78
C VAL A 177 -10.35 -6.09 -17.91
N LYS A 178 -11.06 -6.52 -18.97
CA LYS A 178 -10.45 -7.20 -20.12
C LYS A 178 -9.62 -6.27 -21.00
N GLU A 179 -10.10 -5.05 -21.16
CA GLU A 179 -9.45 -4.00 -21.94
C GLU A 179 -9.42 -2.72 -21.12
N LEU A 180 -8.25 -2.12 -21.00
CA LEU A 180 -8.04 -0.87 -20.29
C LEU A 180 -7.37 0.12 -21.24
N PRO A 181 -8.09 1.14 -21.71
CA PRO A 181 -7.47 2.23 -22.44
C PRO A 181 -6.41 2.90 -21.55
N MET A 182 -5.18 2.97 -22.04
CA MET A 182 -4.08 3.60 -21.34
C MET A 182 -3.36 4.55 -22.28
N ARG A 183 -2.89 5.68 -21.73
CA ARG A 183 -1.97 6.56 -22.43
C ARG A 183 -0.78 6.88 -21.54
N PHE A 184 0.36 7.00 -22.18
CA PHE A 184 1.62 7.39 -21.55
C PHE A 184 1.91 8.82 -21.98
N ARG A 185 1.85 9.77 -21.06
CA ARG A 185 2.19 11.17 -21.28
C ARG A 185 3.64 11.39 -20.91
N PRO A 186 4.44 12.06 -21.76
CA PRO A 186 5.78 12.47 -21.36
C PRO A 186 5.75 13.28 -20.07
N SER A 187 6.66 12.97 -19.16
CA SER A 187 6.84 13.67 -17.89
C SER A 187 8.34 13.78 -17.57
N TYR A 188 8.66 14.37 -16.44
CA TYR A 188 10.03 14.50 -15.98
C TYR A 188 10.17 14.01 -14.53
N PHE A 189 11.05 13.01 -14.35
CA PHE A 189 11.55 12.59 -13.05
C PHE A 189 13.08 12.52 -13.11
N PRO A 190 13.80 13.05 -12.09
CA PRO A 190 15.28 13.08 -12.13
C PRO A 190 15.93 11.70 -12.27
N PHE A 191 15.27 10.66 -11.78
CA PHE A 191 15.77 9.29 -11.71
C PHE A 191 15.36 8.40 -12.90
N THR A 192 14.57 8.92 -13.86
CA THR A 192 14.19 8.20 -15.08
C THR A 192 14.34 9.06 -16.33
N GLU A 193 14.69 8.45 -17.46
CA GLU A 193 14.81 9.08 -18.78
C GLU A 193 14.71 8.00 -19.89
N PRO A 194 13.67 8.01 -20.76
CA PRO A 194 12.49 8.88 -20.69
C PRO A 194 11.57 8.57 -19.51
N SER A 195 10.86 9.61 -19.04
CA SER A 195 9.85 9.51 -18.00
C SER A 195 8.44 9.65 -18.58
N ALA A 196 7.47 9.03 -17.97
CA ALA A 196 6.07 9.14 -18.35
C ALA A 196 5.14 9.03 -17.13
N GLU A 197 4.02 9.71 -17.23
CA GLU A 197 2.84 9.47 -16.39
C GLU A 197 1.85 8.63 -17.14
N VAL A 198 1.17 7.74 -16.43
CA VAL A 198 0.20 6.80 -17.00
C VAL A 198 -1.20 7.19 -16.58
N ASP A 199 -2.03 7.44 -17.60
CA ASP A 199 -3.45 7.68 -17.41
C ASP A 199 -4.24 6.47 -17.90
N ILE A 200 -5.37 6.20 -17.23
CA ILE A 200 -6.35 5.19 -17.62
C ILE A 200 -7.66 5.84 -18.05
N GLY A 201 -8.32 5.21 -19.02
CA GLY A 201 -9.64 5.65 -19.47
C GLY A 201 -10.71 5.36 -18.44
N CYS A 202 -11.55 6.36 -18.17
CA CYS A 202 -12.66 6.26 -17.25
C CYS A 202 -13.88 7.06 -17.72
N SER A 203 -14.99 6.90 -17.03
CA SER A 203 -16.18 7.75 -17.15
C SER A 203 -16.86 7.87 -15.79
N VAL A 204 -17.68 8.90 -15.63
CA VAL A 204 -18.55 9.04 -14.48
C VAL A 204 -19.99 8.81 -14.95
N ASP A 205 -20.65 7.79 -14.40
CA ASP A 205 -22.06 7.51 -14.66
C ASP A 205 -22.82 7.52 -13.34
N SER A 206 -23.82 8.38 -13.26
CA SER A 206 -24.67 8.54 -12.06
C SER A 206 -23.89 8.75 -10.77
N GLY A 207 -22.75 9.49 -10.85
CA GLY A 207 -21.86 9.77 -9.71
C GLY A 207 -20.89 8.63 -9.37
N LYS A 208 -20.88 7.53 -10.13
CA LYS A 208 -19.94 6.41 -9.95
C LYS A 208 -18.85 6.44 -11.02
N LEU A 209 -17.62 6.29 -10.60
CA LEU A 209 -16.47 6.14 -11.49
C LEU A 209 -16.47 4.74 -12.10
N ILE A 210 -16.41 4.66 -13.43
CA ILE A 210 -16.29 3.41 -14.21
C ILE A 210 -14.93 3.41 -14.88
N ILE A 211 -14.09 2.46 -14.52
CA ILE A 211 -12.76 2.26 -15.11
C ILE A 211 -12.87 1.42 -16.39
N GLY A 212 -12.05 1.75 -17.40
CA GLY A 212 -11.96 1.01 -18.65
C GLY A 212 -12.98 1.43 -19.71
N LYS A 213 -13.85 2.37 -19.42
CA LYS A 213 -14.85 2.89 -20.36
C LYS A 213 -14.94 4.40 -20.27
N GLY A 214 -15.04 5.07 -21.38
CA GLY A 214 -15.34 6.50 -21.42
C GLY A 214 -14.27 7.34 -22.12
N LYS A 215 -14.46 8.66 -22.07
CA LYS A 215 -13.64 9.67 -22.75
C LYS A 215 -12.70 10.42 -21.79
N ASP A 216 -12.88 10.23 -20.50
CA ASP A 216 -12.09 10.90 -19.47
C ASP A 216 -10.83 10.11 -19.15
N TRP A 217 -9.84 10.81 -18.68
CA TRP A 217 -8.54 10.24 -18.35
C TRP A 217 -8.17 10.55 -16.90
N LEU A 218 -7.65 9.54 -16.22
CA LEU A 218 -7.26 9.63 -14.85
C LEU A 218 -5.83 9.14 -14.66
N GLU A 219 -4.96 10.01 -14.17
CA GLU A 219 -3.59 9.66 -13.82
C GLU A 219 -3.56 8.67 -12.66
N VAL A 220 -2.74 7.63 -12.79
CA VAL A 220 -2.65 6.57 -11.76
C VAL A 220 -1.25 6.31 -11.27
N LEU A 221 -0.21 6.49 -12.08
CA LEU A 221 1.17 6.22 -11.69
C LEU A 221 2.20 6.97 -12.57
N GLY A 222 3.40 7.14 -12.01
CA GLY A 222 4.57 7.58 -12.74
C GLY A 222 5.52 6.43 -13.07
N CYS A 223 6.23 6.52 -14.21
CA CYS A 223 7.16 5.48 -14.63
C CYS A 223 8.24 6.01 -15.59
N GLY A 224 9.24 5.19 -15.89
CA GLY A 224 10.25 5.51 -16.89
C GLY A 224 11.38 4.52 -16.96
N MET A 225 12.27 4.71 -17.93
CA MET A 225 13.54 3.98 -17.96
C MET A 225 14.49 4.57 -16.93
N VAL A 226 15.22 3.73 -16.21
CA VAL A 226 16.15 4.19 -15.16
C VAL A 226 17.24 5.07 -15.80
N ASN A 227 17.44 6.26 -15.21
CA ASN A 227 18.46 7.19 -15.69
C ASN A 227 19.87 6.59 -15.52
N PRO A 228 20.74 6.65 -16.53
CA PRO A 228 22.11 6.14 -16.45
C PRO A 228 22.91 6.62 -15.23
N LYS A 229 22.71 7.86 -14.79
CA LYS A 229 23.36 8.41 -13.59
C LYS A 229 22.99 7.66 -12.31
N VAL A 230 21.80 7.09 -12.24
CA VAL A 230 21.37 6.24 -11.10
C VAL A 230 22.16 4.94 -11.11
N PHE A 231 22.36 4.33 -12.28
CA PHE A 231 23.20 3.14 -12.43
C PHE A 231 24.66 3.44 -12.07
N ASP A 232 25.21 4.58 -12.51
CA ASP A 232 26.58 5.01 -12.17
C ASP A 232 26.74 5.13 -10.65
N ASN A 233 25.78 5.71 -9.95
CA ASN A 233 25.77 5.82 -8.49
C ASN A 233 25.70 4.46 -7.76
N CYS A 234 25.29 3.40 -8.46
CA CYS A 234 25.18 2.04 -7.96
C CYS A 234 26.23 1.07 -8.54
N ASN A 235 27.18 1.56 -9.36
CA ASN A 235 28.23 0.79 -10.05
C ASN A 235 27.64 -0.33 -10.96
N ILE A 236 26.53 -0.05 -11.64
CA ILE A 236 25.92 -0.93 -12.64
C ILE A 236 26.36 -0.48 -14.03
N ASN A 237 26.89 -1.43 -14.83
CA ASN A 237 27.36 -1.12 -16.18
C ASN A 237 26.19 -0.88 -17.14
N THR A 238 26.05 0.38 -17.60
CA THR A 238 24.97 0.84 -18.50
C THR A 238 25.16 0.37 -19.96
N GLU A 239 26.34 -0.13 -20.34
CA GLU A 239 26.54 -0.74 -21.66
C GLU A 239 25.93 -2.14 -21.74
N VAL A 240 25.76 -2.81 -20.59
CA VAL A 240 25.26 -4.19 -20.50
C VAL A 240 23.82 -4.26 -20.03
N TYR A 241 23.44 -3.37 -19.11
CA TYR A 241 22.16 -3.41 -18.42
C TYR A 241 21.38 -2.13 -18.63
N ASN A 242 20.08 -2.31 -18.79
CA ASN A 242 19.10 -1.24 -18.72
C ASN A 242 17.99 -1.65 -17.73
N GLY A 243 17.11 -0.73 -17.44
CA GLY A 243 16.01 -1.04 -16.54
C GLY A 243 14.91 -0.02 -16.63
N PHE A 244 13.80 -0.37 -16.03
CA PHE A 244 12.68 0.54 -15.84
C PHE A 244 12.25 0.57 -14.38
N ALA A 245 11.62 1.67 -14.01
CA ALA A 245 10.97 1.83 -12.72
C ALA A 245 9.56 2.41 -12.88
N PHE A 246 8.69 2.12 -11.92
CA PHE A 246 7.37 2.73 -11.79
C PHE A 246 7.02 2.91 -10.32
N GLY A 247 6.15 3.89 -10.03
CA GLY A 247 5.71 4.15 -8.66
C GLY A 247 4.23 4.56 -8.63
N LEU A 248 3.49 4.00 -7.69
CA LEU A 248 2.06 4.26 -7.50
C LEU A 248 1.73 4.51 -6.03
N GLY A 249 0.77 5.40 -5.78
CA GLY A 249 0.19 5.65 -4.47
C GLY A 249 -0.95 4.67 -4.18
N VAL A 250 -0.86 3.93 -3.08
CA VAL A 250 -1.83 2.87 -2.73
C VAL A 250 -3.20 3.46 -2.43
N GLU A 251 -3.24 4.63 -1.78
CA GLU A 251 -4.48 5.38 -1.49
C GLU A 251 -5.25 5.67 -2.76
N ARG A 252 -4.57 6.17 -3.79
CA ARG A 252 -5.18 6.46 -5.09
C ARG A 252 -5.85 5.23 -5.68
N PHE A 253 -5.19 4.08 -5.63
CA PHE A 253 -5.72 2.81 -6.11
C PHE A 253 -6.91 2.32 -5.27
N ALA A 254 -6.83 2.46 -3.94
CA ALA A 254 -7.94 2.12 -3.05
C ALA A 254 -9.16 3.00 -3.31
N MET A 255 -8.98 4.33 -3.44
CA MET A 255 -10.05 5.27 -3.76
C MET A 255 -10.76 4.90 -5.06
N LEU A 256 -10.01 4.59 -6.10
CA LEU A 256 -10.55 4.22 -7.41
C LEU A 256 -11.31 2.89 -7.37
N LYS A 257 -10.81 1.90 -6.63
CA LYS A 257 -11.39 0.57 -6.55
C LYS A 257 -12.66 0.53 -5.71
N TYR A 258 -12.66 1.23 -4.58
CA TYR A 258 -13.76 1.20 -3.61
C TYR A 258 -14.71 2.39 -3.71
N GLY A 259 -14.44 3.34 -4.62
CA GLY A 259 -15.26 4.54 -4.78
C GLY A 259 -15.17 5.50 -3.59
N ILE A 260 -14.02 5.55 -2.91
CA ILE A 260 -13.75 6.46 -1.80
C ILE A 260 -13.44 7.84 -2.40
N THR A 261 -14.12 8.87 -1.92
CA THR A 261 -14.03 10.24 -2.47
C THR A 261 -13.14 11.18 -1.66
N ASP A 262 -12.77 10.77 -0.45
CA ASP A 262 -11.95 11.54 0.51
C ASP A 262 -10.97 10.61 1.22
N LEU A 263 -9.78 11.10 1.56
CA LEU A 263 -8.69 10.31 2.17
C LEU A 263 -8.80 10.29 3.69
#